data_3276e93c7d6308986c1425f0ccc326b0
#
_entry.id   3276e93c7d6308986c1425f0ccc326b0
#
_cell.length_a   1.000
_cell.length_b   1.000
_cell.length_c   1.000
_cell.angle_alpha   90.00
_cell.angle_beta   90.00
_cell.angle_gamma   90.00
#
_symmetry.space_group_name_H-M   'P 1'
#
loop_
_entity.id
_entity.type
_entity.pdbx_description
1 polymer ?
#
loop_
_entity_poly.entity_id
_entity_poly.type
_entity_poly.pdbx_seq_one_letter_code
_entity_poly.pdbx_strand_id
1 'polypeptide(L)'
;MNDELDFHNAAALAARLRALTPARVGLVRSGISLATRELLDFERCRAQARDAVHARLEAATLAATLADLTRASSPGAEVLRLHSAASDRATYLQRPDLGRKLDARSRELLQSRHPTKQSVAIIVADGLSALAVERHAAPLIAELLPLLRSVQLAPICVVEQGRVAIGDEIGLALDAEISVVLIGERPGLSSPDSLGAYITWAPRPGITDAERNCISNIRGDLRDGGLSYAQAAHRSGTEGSLERESVG
;
A
#
# COMPACT_ATOMS: atom_id res chain seq x y z
N MET A 1 25.11 35.55 -8.07
CA MET A 1 24.39 36.26 -7.00
C MET A 1 24.40 35.32 -5.81
N ASN A 2 25.39 35.50 -4.91
CA ASN A 2 25.55 34.64 -3.73
C ASN A 2 24.41 34.94 -2.75
N ASP A 3 23.47 34.04 -2.64
CA ASP A 3 22.42 34.04 -1.63
C ASP A 3 23.05 33.50 -0.34
N GLU A 4 23.90 34.31 0.32
CA GLU A 4 24.49 33.95 1.61
C GLU A 4 23.38 33.70 2.61
N LEU A 5 23.38 32.47 3.17
CA LEU A 5 22.45 32.06 4.19
C LEU A 5 22.60 32.97 5.41
N ASP A 6 21.67 33.91 5.57
CA ASP A 6 21.58 34.71 6.78
C ASP A 6 21.07 33.83 7.94
N PHE A 7 22.01 33.18 8.61
CA PHE A 7 21.73 32.34 9.79
C PHE A 7 21.22 33.16 11.00
N HIS A 8 21.30 34.48 10.94
CA HIS A 8 20.81 35.35 12.02
C HIS A 8 19.28 35.53 11.95
N ASN A 9 18.66 35.27 10.81
CA ASN A 9 17.20 35.30 10.68
C ASN A 9 16.59 33.88 10.81
N ALA A 10 16.37 33.45 12.05
CA ALA A 10 15.81 32.12 12.36
C ALA A 10 14.46 31.87 11.67
N ALA A 11 13.63 32.88 11.43
CA ALA A 11 12.36 32.76 10.76
C ALA A 11 12.52 32.49 9.26
N ALA A 12 13.44 33.18 8.60
CA ALA A 12 13.76 32.98 7.19
C ALA A 12 14.38 31.58 6.96
N LEU A 13 15.32 31.20 7.82
CA LEU A 13 15.92 29.86 7.79
C LEU A 13 14.86 28.76 7.98
N ALA A 14 13.97 28.91 8.96
CA ALA A 14 12.87 27.97 9.20
C ALA A 14 11.93 27.86 7.98
N ALA A 15 11.61 28.98 7.32
CA ALA A 15 10.80 28.98 6.11
C ALA A 15 11.48 28.23 4.94
N ARG A 16 12.78 28.44 4.73
CA ARG A 16 13.58 27.73 3.73
C ARG A 16 13.66 26.22 4.01
N LEU A 17 13.89 25.84 5.27
CA LEU A 17 13.89 24.43 5.66
C LEU A 17 12.53 23.75 5.42
N ARG A 18 11.43 24.42 5.73
CA ARG A 18 10.07 23.91 5.46
C ARG A 18 9.77 23.75 3.98
N ALA A 19 10.38 24.53 3.12
CA ALA A 19 10.22 24.37 1.67
C ALA A 19 10.95 23.13 1.11
N LEU A 20 11.94 22.62 1.84
CA LEU A 20 12.77 21.47 1.42
C LEU A 20 12.28 20.13 1.98
N THR A 21 11.41 20.14 2.98
CA THR A 21 10.95 18.91 3.64
C THR A 21 9.53 19.06 4.21
N PRO A 22 8.69 18.01 4.14
CA PRO A 22 7.39 17.97 4.83
C PRO A 22 7.53 17.78 6.35
N ALA A 23 8.75 17.54 6.85
CA ALA A 23 9.00 17.37 8.27
C ALA A 23 8.68 18.67 9.04
N ARG A 24 8.23 18.54 10.27
CA ARG A 24 7.92 19.65 11.16
C ARG A 24 9.20 20.28 11.74
N VAL A 25 9.92 21.01 10.90
CA VAL A 25 11.15 21.72 11.27
C VAL A 25 10.90 23.18 11.55
N GLY A 26 11.75 23.81 12.37
CA GLY A 26 11.69 25.23 12.66
C GLY A 26 10.36 25.67 13.28
N LEU A 27 9.78 24.87 14.18
CA LEU A 27 8.54 25.21 14.87
C LEU A 27 8.71 26.41 15.78
N VAL A 28 7.74 27.32 15.73
CA VAL A 28 7.71 28.51 16.60
C VAL A 28 7.49 28.08 18.04
N ARG A 29 8.33 28.57 18.95
CA ARG A 29 8.28 28.30 20.39
C ARG A 29 8.21 29.60 21.19
N SER A 30 7.58 29.51 22.35
CA SER A 30 7.64 30.54 23.41
C SER A 30 8.21 29.86 24.64
N GLY A 31 9.50 30.06 24.90
CA GLY A 31 10.23 29.31 25.89
C GLY A 31 10.28 27.80 25.53
N ILE A 32 9.79 26.93 26.39
CA ILE A 32 9.70 25.47 26.17
C ILE A 32 8.41 25.06 25.48
N SER A 33 7.44 25.96 25.32
CA SER A 33 6.10 25.67 24.79
C SER A 33 6.05 25.90 23.27
N LEU A 34 5.31 25.04 22.56
CA LEU A 34 4.92 25.28 21.17
C LEU A 34 3.88 26.38 21.09
N ALA A 35 3.90 27.14 19.99
CA ALA A 35 2.81 28.07 19.70
C ALA A 35 1.49 27.31 19.52
N THR A 36 0.37 27.91 19.94
CA THR A 36 -0.97 27.28 19.89
C THR A 36 -1.30 26.80 18.47
N ARG A 37 -0.95 27.57 17.45
CA ARG A 37 -1.18 27.17 16.04
C ARG A 37 -0.47 25.87 15.69
N GLU A 38 0.78 25.73 16.06
CA GLU A 38 1.61 24.55 15.79
C GLU A 38 1.07 23.32 16.53
N LEU A 39 0.61 23.53 17.77
CA LEU A 39 -0.03 22.47 18.56
C LEU A 39 -1.34 22.02 17.95
N LEU A 40 -2.22 22.93 17.55
CA LEU A 40 -3.50 22.59 16.92
C LEU A 40 -3.29 21.87 15.57
N ASP A 41 -2.33 22.30 14.77
CA ASP A 41 -2.01 21.59 13.52
C ASP A 41 -1.49 20.17 13.77
N PHE A 42 -0.66 20.00 14.78
CA PHE A 42 -0.19 18.67 15.20
C PHE A 42 -1.35 17.76 15.65
N GLU A 43 -2.23 18.27 16.52
CA GLU A 43 -3.39 17.50 17.01
C GLU A 43 -4.37 17.15 15.87
N ARG A 44 -4.57 18.06 14.91
CA ARG A 44 -5.37 17.78 13.72
C ARG A 44 -4.78 16.63 12.89
N CYS A 45 -3.48 16.68 12.62
CA CYS A 45 -2.81 15.61 11.86
C CYS A 45 -2.83 14.27 12.61
N ARG A 46 -2.68 14.30 13.94
CA ARG A 46 -2.78 13.13 14.81
C ARG A 46 -4.19 12.53 14.76
N ALA A 47 -5.23 13.36 14.81
CA ALA A 47 -6.60 12.91 14.68
C ALA A 47 -6.86 12.25 13.32
N GLN A 48 -6.40 12.87 12.21
CA GLN A 48 -6.50 12.31 10.87
C GLN A 48 -5.79 10.95 10.75
N ALA A 49 -4.57 10.83 11.29
CA ALA A 49 -3.84 9.57 11.27
C ALA A 49 -4.56 8.48 12.08
N ARG A 50 -5.13 8.83 13.25
CA ARG A 50 -5.93 7.91 14.06
C ARG A 50 -7.19 7.45 13.31
N ASP A 51 -7.91 8.38 12.70
CA ASP A 51 -9.15 8.09 11.98
C ASP A 51 -8.85 7.17 10.77
N ALA A 52 -7.74 7.39 10.07
CA ALA A 52 -7.29 6.51 8.98
C ALA A 52 -6.99 5.08 9.45
N VAL A 53 -6.41 4.90 10.66
CA VAL A 53 -6.16 3.56 11.23
C VAL A 53 -7.47 2.83 11.53
N HIS A 54 -8.51 3.54 11.96
CA HIS A 54 -9.80 2.96 12.33
C HIS A 54 -10.80 2.86 11.18
N ALA A 55 -10.50 3.46 10.03
CA ALA A 55 -11.33 3.36 8.83
C ALA A 55 -11.46 1.91 8.36
N ARG A 56 -12.62 1.57 7.82
CA ARG A 56 -12.90 0.26 7.22
C ARG A 56 -12.86 0.40 5.71
N LEU A 57 -12.38 -0.63 5.04
CA LEU A 57 -12.38 -0.72 3.58
C LEU A 57 -13.80 -1.04 3.08
N GLU A 58 -14.29 -0.25 2.14
CA GLU A 58 -15.50 -0.56 1.36
C GLU A 58 -15.17 -1.59 0.26
N ALA A 59 -14.83 -2.82 0.69
CA ALA A 59 -14.30 -3.86 -0.18
C ALA A 59 -15.21 -4.20 -1.36
N ALA A 60 -16.54 -4.09 -1.21
CA ALA A 60 -17.48 -4.34 -2.29
C ALA A 60 -17.37 -3.28 -3.40
N THR A 61 -17.28 -2.01 -3.01
CA THR A 61 -17.15 -0.88 -3.93
C THR A 61 -15.81 -0.93 -4.66
N LEU A 62 -14.73 -1.20 -3.95
CA LEU A 62 -13.40 -1.34 -4.54
C LEU A 62 -13.36 -2.52 -5.51
N ALA A 63 -13.91 -3.67 -5.14
CA ALA A 63 -13.95 -4.84 -6.01
C ALA A 63 -14.75 -4.58 -7.30
N ALA A 64 -15.86 -3.86 -7.24
CA ALA A 64 -16.63 -3.45 -8.41
C ALA A 64 -15.80 -2.52 -9.33
N THR A 65 -15.14 -1.51 -8.75
CA THR A 65 -14.25 -0.59 -9.49
C THR A 65 -13.12 -1.35 -10.18
N LEU A 66 -12.48 -2.29 -9.49
CA LEU A 66 -11.40 -3.11 -10.07
C LEU A 66 -11.93 -4.06 -11.15
N ALA A 67 -13.13 -4.62 -10.99
CA ALA A 67 -13.75 -5.47 -12.00
C ALA A 67 -14.07 -4.70 -13.29
N ASP A 68 -14.50 -3.46 -13.19
CA ASP A 68 -14.73 -2.60 -14.36
C ASP A 68 -13.42 -2.25 -15.07
N LEU A 69 -12.39 -1.93 -14.30
CA LEU A 69 -11.06 -1.60 -14.79
C LEU A 69 -10.39 -2.80 -15.50
N THR A 70 -10.48 -3.99 -14.90
CA THR A 70 -9.92 -5.22 -15.49
C THR A 70 -10.66 -5.67 -16.72
N ARG A 71 -11.99 -5.53 -16.76
CA ARG A 71 -12.80 -5.86 -17.96
C ARG A 71 -12.36 -5.07 -19.19
N ALA A 72 -11.96 -3.81 -19.00
CA ALA A 72 -11.47 -2.98 -20.07
C ALA A 72 -10.08 -3.36 -20.58
N SER A 73 -9.21 -3.87 -19.70
CA SER A 73 -7.78 -4.10 -19.98
C SER A 73 -7.43 -5.57 -20.19
N SER A 74 -8.15 -6.50 -19.55
CA SER A 74 -7.90 -7.95 -19.59
C SER A 74 -9.25 -8.68 -19.50
N PRO A 75 -9.92 -8.91 -20.64
CA PRO A 75 -11.21 -9.60 -20.67
C PRO A 75 -11.12 -10.97 -20.01
N GLY A 76 -11.94 -11.22 -18.99
CA GLY A 76 -11.96 -12.47 -18.23
C GLY A 76 -11.20 -12.42 -16.89
N ALA A 77 -10.49 -11.34 -16.58
CA ALA A 77 -9.90 -11.16 -15.26
C ALA A 77 -11.02 -11.02 -14.20
N GLU A 78 -10.95 -11.87 -13.18
CA GLU A 78 -11.92 -11.93 -12.08
C GLU A 78 -11.40 -11.14 -10.88
N VAL A 79 -12.31 -10.61 -10.07
CA VAL A 79 -11.98 -9.98 -8.78
C VAL A 79 -12.63 -10.78 -7.66
N LEU A 80 -11.81 -11.23 -6.71
CA LEU A 80 -12.24 -12.01 -5.55
C LEU A 80 -12.26 -11.12 -4.30
N ARG A 81 -13.26 -11.32 -3.46
CA ARG A 81 -13.31 -10.71 -2.13
C ARG A 81 -12.96 -11.77 -1.10
N LEU A 82 -11.95 -11.49 -0.31
CA LEU A 82 -11.40 -12.38 0.72
C LEU A 82 -11.35 -11.64 2.07
N HIS A 83 -11.21 -12.40 3.13
CA HIS A 83 -11.08 -11.87 4.48
C HIS A 83 -9.97 -12.60 5.23
N SER A 84 -9.26 -11.88 6.10
CA SER A 84 -8.30 -12.50 7.00
C SER A 84 -9.00 -13.22 8.16
N ALA A 85 -8.23 -13.94 8.95
CA ALA A 85 -8.73 -14.57 10.19
C ALA A 85 -9.04 -13.56 11.32
N ALA A 86 -8.69 -12.28 11.15
CA ALA A 86 -9.09 -11.21 12.07
C ALA A 86 -10.54 -10.80 11.80
N SER A 87 -11.44 -11.10 12.72
CA SER A 87 -12.90 -10.92 12.55
C SER A 87 -13.35 -9.46 12.36
N ASP A 88 -12.58 -8.52 12.88
CA ASP A 88 -12.89 -7.10 12.88
C ASP A 88 -11.64 -6.24 13.04
N ARG A 89 -11.81 -4.92 12.89
CA ARG A 89 -10.70 -3.96 12.96
C ARG A 89 -9.98 -3.94 14.30
N ALA A 90 -10.68 -4.11 15.40
CA ALA A 90 -10.07 -4.12 16.74
C ALA A 90 -9.18 -5.36 16.92
N THR A 91 -9.69 -6.52 16.53
CA THR A 91 -8.93 -7.77 16.50
C THR A 91 -7.71 -7.68 15.59
N TYR A 92 -7.87 -7.12 14.38
CA TYR A 92 -6.76 -6.90 13.44
C TYR A 92 -5.62 -6.06 14.03
N LEU A 93 -5.95 -4.99 14.76
CA LEU A 93 -4.95 -4.10 15.38
C LEU A 93 -4.24 -4.78 16.55
N GLN A 94 -4.93 -5.62 17.32
CA GLN A 94 -4.40 -6.29 18.51
C GLN A 94 -3.71 -7.63 18.18
N ARG A 95 -4.16 -8.33 17.13
CA ARG A 95 -3.71 -9.67 16.74
C ARG A 95 -3.17 -9.68 15.30
N PRO A 96 -1.96 -9.15 15.09
CA PRO A 96 -1.35 -9.08 13.76
C PRO A 96 -1.14 -10.46 13.13
N ASP A 97 -1.04 -11.51 13.93
CA ASP A 97 -0.94 -12.90 13.49
C ASP A 97 -2.18 -13.37 12.72
N LEU A 98 -3.38 -12.90 13.10
CA LEU A 98 -4.63 -13.23 12.41
C LEU A 98 -4.76 -12.52 11.06
N GLY A 99 -4.25 -11.29 10.93
CA GLY A 99 -4.23 -10.56 9.67
C GLY A 99 -3.28 -11.14 8.61
N ARG A 100 -2.41 -12.08 9.00
CA ARG A 100 -1.46 -12.77 8.10
C ARG A 100 -2.02 -14.05 7.50
N LYS A 101 -3.22 -14.47 7.88
CA LYS A 101 -3.85 -15.72 7.46
C LYS A 101 -5.24 -15.45 6.93
N LEU A 102 -5.66 -16.23 5.95
CA LEU A 102 -7.04 -16.22 5.47
C LEU A 102 -8.00 -16.81 6.52
N ASP A 103 -9.24 -16.34 6.51
CA ASP A 103 -10.33 -17.03 7.21
C ASP A 103 -10.67 -18.37 6.51
N ALA A 104 -11.49 -19.19 7.15
CA ALA A 104 -11.86 -20.50 6.61
C ALA A 104 -12.60 -20.40 5.27
N ARG A 105 -13.54 -19.46 5.16
CA ARG A 105 -14.36 -19.25 3.97
C ARG A 105 -13.53 -18.83 2.76
N SER A 106 -12.61 -17.87 2.97
CA SER A 106 -11.72 -17.39 1.91
C SER A 106 -10.76 -18.48 1.45
N ARG A 107 -10.27 -19.29 2.38
CA ARG A 107 -9.42 -20.45 2.07
C ARG A 107 -10.18 -21.50 1.25
N GLU A 108 -11.39 -21.86 1.64
CA GLU A 108 -12.25 -22.78 0.91
C GLU A 108 -12.55 -22.24 -0.51
N LEU A 109 -12.85 -20.94 -0.64
CA LEU A 109 -13.08 -20.31 -1.93
C LEU A 109 -11.87 -20.44 -2.86
N LEU A 110 -10.66 -20.26 -2.37
CA LEU A 110 -9.46 -20.43 -3.17
C LEU A 110 -9.17 -21.91 -3.48
N GLN A 111 -9.35 -22.81 -2.52
CA GLN A 111 -9.13 -24.24 -2.71
C GLN A 111 -10.12 -24.89 -3.67
N SER A 112 -11.35 -24.37 -3.76
CA SER A 112 -12.35 -24.87 -4.73
C SER A 112 -11.99 -24.53 -6.19
N ARG A 113 -11.01 -23.65 -6.39
CA ARG A 113 -10.48 -23.31 -7.70
C ARG A 113 -9.36 -24.30 -8.04
N HIS A 114 -9.28 -24.68 -9.27
CA HIS A 114 -8.18 -25.47 -9.81
C HIS A 114 -7.32 -24.52 -10.66
N PRO A 115 -6.45 -23.72 -10.02
CA PRO A 115 -5.69 -22.72 -10.76
C PRO A 115 -4.75 -23.42 -11.74
N THR A 116 -4.65 -22.85 -12.93
CA THR A 116 -3.51 -23.10 -13.80
C THR A 116 -2.39 -22.17 -13.38
N LYS A 117 -1.13 -22.53 -13.64
CA LYS A 117 0.02 -21.70 -13.31
C LYS A 117 -0.18 -20.26 -13.76
N GLN A 118 -0.06 -19.32 -12.84
CA GLN A 118 -0.20 -17.90 -13.08
C GLN A 118 1.16 -17.22 -12.95
N SER A 119 1.37 -16.14 -13.70
CA SER A 119 2.61 -15.40 -13.54
C SER A 119 2.54 -14.42 -12.37
N VAL A 120 1.44 -13.69 -12.22
CA VAL A 120 1.31 -12.64 -11.22
C VAL A 120 -0.06 -12.69 -10.54
N ALA A 121 -0.07 -12.64 -9.20
CA ALA A 121 -1.24 -12.38 -8.37
C ALA A 121 -1.18 -10.97 -7.78
N ILE A 122 -2.19 -10.14 -8.02
CA ILE A 122 -2.34 -8.83 -7.40
C ILE A 122 -3.31 -8.95 -6.23
N ILE A 123 -2.86 -8.57 -5.05
CA ILE A 123 -3.61 -8.62 -3.80
C ILE A 123 -3.72 -7.19 -3.25
N VAL A 124 -4.93 -6.74 -2.99
CA VAL A 124 -5.22 -5.40 -2.44
C VAL A 124 -5.75 -5.57 -1.03
N ALA A 125 -4.97 -5.19 -0.04
CA ALA A 125 -5.31 -5.34 1.37
C ALA A 125 -5.43 -3.98 2.07
N ASP A 126 -6.41 -3.82 2.95
CA ASP A 126 -6.64 -2.56 3.68
C ASP A 126 -5.45 -2.14 4.56
N GLY A 127 -4.70 -3.08 5.09
CA GLY A 127 -3.52 -2.79 5.91
C GLY A 127 -3.86 -1.92 7.12
N LEU A 128 -3.02 -0.92 7.38
CA LEU A 128 -3.24 0.05 8.45
C LEU A 128 -3.95 1.32 7.98
N SER A 129 -4.23 1.48 6.67
CA SER A 129 -4.95 2.60 6.10
C SER A 129 -5.87 2.15 4.96
N ALA A 130 -7.13 1.88 5.26
CA ALA A 130 -8.15 1.61 4.23
C ALA A 130 -8.27 2.80 3.26
N LEU A 131 -8.13 4.03 3.77
CA LEU A 131 -8.15 5.26 2.99
C LEU A 131 -7.09 5.29 1.87
N ALA A 132 -5.88 4.78 2.16
CA ALA A 132 -4.82 4.68 1.16
C ALA A 132 -5.21 3.76 0.01
N VAL A 133 -5.80 2.62 0.35
CA VAL A 133 -6.25 1.61 -0.62
C VAL A 133 -7.38 2.15 -1.49
N GLU A 134 -8.39 2.76 -0.88
CA GLU A 134 -9.53 3.35 -1.59
C GLU A 134 -9.12 4.44 -2.58
N ARG A 135 -8.11 5.25 -2.22
CA ARG A 135 -7.64 6.36 -3.05
C ARG A 135 -6.67 5.92 -4.14
N HIS A 136 -5.79 4.97 -3.84
CA HIS A 136 -4.59 4.76 -4.64
C HIS A 136 -4.51 3.38 -5.31
N ALA A 137 -5.25 2.35 -4.86
CA ALA A 137 -5.13 1.01 -5.43
C ALA A 137 -5.63 0.96 -6.88
N ALA A 138 -6.83 1.45 -7.17
CA ALA A 138 -7.37 1.41 -8.53
C ALA A 138 -6.56 2.24 -9.55
N PRO A 139 -6.14 3.49 -9.25
CA PRO A 139 -5.26 4.23 -10.14
C PRO A 139 -3.90 3.55 -10.38
N LEU A 140 -3.30 2.95 -9.35
CA LEU A 140 -2.04 2.23 -9.51
C LEU A 140 -2.21 0.98 -10.38
N ILE A 141 -3.28 0.22 -10.17
CA ILE A 141 -3.58 -0.98 -10.98
C ILE A 141 -3.85 -0.59 -12.44
N ALA A 142 -4.49 0.56 -12.70
CA ALA A 142 -4.69 1.08 -14.04
C ALA A 142 -3.36 1.32 -14.79
N GLU A 143 -2.32 1.77 -14.10
CA GLU A 143 -0.97 1.92 -14.65
C GLU A 143 -0.22 0.60 -14.77
N LEU A 144 -0.49 -0.37 -13.88
CA LEU A 144 0.16 -1.69 -13.89
C LEU A 144 -0.35 -2.60 -15.01
N LEU A 145 -1.66 -2.65 -15.26
CA LEU A 145 -2.27 -3.57 -16.21
C LEU A 145 -1.68 -3.49 -17.62
N PRO A 146 -1.40 -2.31 -18.21
CA PRO A 146 -0.73 -2.21 -19.49
C PRO A 146 0.66 -2.84 -19.55
N LEU A 147 1.40 -2.82 -18.43
CA LEU A 147 2.74 -3.40 -18.31
C LEU A 147 2.70 -4.92 -18.18
N LEU A 148 1.56 -5.48 -17.72
CA LEU A 148 1.36 -6.91 -17.46
C LEU A 148 0.63 -7.64 -18.60
N ARG A 149 0.46 -7.03 -19.77
CA ARG A 149 -0.29 -7.64 -20.90
C ARG A 149 0.29 -8.96 -21.43
N SER A 150 1.57 -9.18 -21.26
CA SER A 150 2.26 -10.38 -21.73
C SER A 150 2.32 -11.51 -20.70
N VAL A 151 1.76 -11.31 -19.51
CA VAL A 151 1.80 -12.29 -18.41
C VAL A 151 0.41 -12.80 -18.07
N GLN A 152 0.32 -14.01 -17.56
CA GLN A 152 -0.94 -14.55 -17.05
C GLN A 152 -1.23 -13.96 -15.68
N LEU A 153 -2.29 -13.18 -15.60
CA LEU A 153 -2.73 -12.52 -14.38
C LEU A 153 -3.76 -13.41 -13.67
N ALA A 154 -3.47 -13.74 -12.42
CA ALA A 154 -4.43 -14.39 -11.52
C ALA A 154 -5.61 -13.46 -11.23
N PRO A 155 -6.75 -13.98 -10.70
CA PRO A 155 -7.80 -13.13 -10.15
C PRO A 155 -7.24 -12.10 -9.19
N ILE A 156 -7.67 -10.84 -9.32
CA ILE A 156 -7.29 -9.79 -8.36
C ILE A 156 -8.04 -10.05 -7.05
N CYS A 157 -7.31 -10.06 -5.94
CA CYS A 157 -7.89 -10.32 -4.62
C CYS A 157 -8.00 -9.04 -3.81
N VAL A 158 -9.21 -8.67 -3.38
CA VAL A 158 -9.47 -7.61 -2.39
C VAL A 158 -9.64 -8.27 -1.03
N VAL A 159 -8.78 -7.93 -0.08
CA VAL A 159 -8.68 -8.60 1.22
C VAL A 159 -8.96 -7.64 2.35
N GLU A 160 -9.97 -7.93 3.14
CA GLU A 160 -10.29 -7.17 4.36
C GLU A 160 -9.43 -7.67 5.53
N GLN A 161 -8.96 -6.73 6.36
CA GLN A 161 -8.11 -6.97 7.54
C GLN A 161 -6.80 -7.71 7.21
N GLY A 162 -6.23 -7.47 6.01
CA GLY A 162 -5.03 -8.16 5.54
C GLY A 162 -3.72 -7.51 6.00
N ARG A 163 -2.71 -8.34 6.29
CA ARG A 163 -1.30 -7.97 6.44
C ARG A 163 -0.51 -8.46 5.22
N VAL A 164 0.69 -7.93 4.99
CA VAL A 164 1.53 -8.28 3.83
C VAL A 164 1.63 -9.79 3.62
N ALA A 165 1.93 -10.54 4.67
CA ALA A 165 2.13 -12.00 4.59
C ALA A 165 0.87 -12.82 4.19
N ILE A 166 -0.33 -12.21 4.13
CA ILE A 166 -1.51 -12.90 3.60
C ILE A 166 -1.37 -13.17 2.10
N GLY A 167 -0.55 -12.35 1.42
CA GLY A 167 -0.22 -12.51 0.02
C GLY A 167 0.49 -13.82 -0.30
N ASP A 168 1.18 -14.42 0.66
CA ASP A 168 1.89 -15.69 0.50
C ASP A 168 0.92 -16.87 0.40
N GLU A 169 -0.06 -16.89 1.30
CA GLU A 169 -1.11 -17.91 1.30
C GLU A 169 -1.98 -17.79 0.04
N ILE A 170 -2.32 -16.56 -0.37
CA ILE A 170 -3.12 -16.29 -1.57
C ILE A 170 -2.33 -16.64 -2.84
N GLY A 171 -1.08 -16.17 -2.94
CA GLY A 171 -0.23 -16.43 -4.10
C GLY A 171 0.02 -17.92 -4.33
N LEU A 172 0.29 -18.67 -3.24
CA LEU A 172 0.41 -20.11 -3.30
C LEU A 172 -0.90 -20.78 -3.74
N ALA A 173 -2.04 -20.37 -3.18
CA ALA A 173 -3.34 -20.95 -3.51
C ALA A 173 -3.78 -20.65 -4.96
N LEU A 174 -3.28 -19.59 -5.56
CA LEU A 174 -3.52 -19.21 -6.96
C LEU A 174 -2.43 -19.74 -7.92
N ASP A 175 -1.47 -20.53 -7.44
CA ASP A 175 -0.33 -21.05 -8.22
C ASP A 175 0.43 -19.93 -8.97
N ALA A 176 0.65 -18.79 -8.28
CA ALA A 176 1.31 -17.62 -8.84
C ALA A 176 2.82 -17.65 -8.62
N GLU A 177 3.58 -17.26 -9.65
CA GLU A 177 5.04 -17.12 -9.54
C GLU A 177 5.42 -15.90 -8.70
N ILE A 178 4.64 -14.81 -8.82
CA ILE A 178 4.87 -13.56 -8.10
C ILE A 178 3.57 -13.13 -7.43
N SER A 179 3.63 -12.73 -6.17
CA SER A 179 2.56 -11.98 -5.51
C SER A 179 2.93 -10.52 -5.34
N VAL A 180 2.01 -9.62 -5.69
CA VAL A 180 2.11 -8.18 -5.50
C VAL A 180 1.03 -7.75 -4.53
N VAL A 181 1.41 -7.42 -3.30
CA VAL A 181 0.49 -6.97 -2.26
C VAL A 181 0.49 -5.45 -2.21
N LEU A 182 -0.61 -4.84 -2.64
CA LEU A 182 -0.88 -3.41 -2.48
C LEU A 182 -1.59 -3.21 -1.14
N ILE A 183 -0.99 -2.45 -0.23
CA ILE A 183 -1.46 -2.37 1.15
C ILE A 183 -1.36 -0.96 1.71
N GLY A 184 -2.37 -0.54 2.47
CA GLY A 184 -2.32 0.71 3.20
C GLY A 184 -1.26 0.69 4.29
N GLU A 185 -0.31 1.62 4.20
CA GLU A 185 0.78 1.76 5.16
C GLU A 185 0.29 2.35 6.48
N ARG A 186 1.15 2.35 7.50
CA ARG A 186 0.85 3.02 8.77
C ARG A 186 0.67 4.52 8.55
N PRO A 187 -0.50 5.09 8.88
CA PRO A 187 -0.74 6.51 8.72
C PRO A 187 0.29 7.37 9.45
N GLY A 188 1.00 8.19 8.68
CA GLY A 188 1.88 9.22 9.21
C GLY A 188 1.15 10.53 9.43
N LEU A 189 1.78 11.45 10.18
CA LEU A 189 1.20 12.78 10.45
C LEU A 189 1.09 13.66 9.20
N SER A 190 1.98 13.47 8.23
CA SER A 190 1.96 14.15 6.93
C SER A 190 1.41 13.29 5.80
N SER A 191 1.24 11.99 6.03
CA SER A 191 0.85 11.01 5.02
C SER A 191 -0.09 9.97 5.63
N PRO A 192 -1.36 10.32 5.90
CA PRO A 192 -2.32 9.39 6.48
C PRO A 192 -2.81 8.34 5.49
N ASP A 193 -2.54 8.51 4.22
CA ASP A 193 -3.06 7.73 3.09
C ASP A 193 -1.97 7.19 2.16
N SER A 194 -0.83 6.82 2.69
CA SER A 194 0.26 6.24 1.90
C SER A 194 0.00 4.76 1.61
N LEU A 195 0.20 4.35 0.35
CA LEU A 195 0.11 2.97 -0.11
C LEU A 195 1.51 2.37 -0.29
N GLY A 196 1.68 1.12 0.10
CA GLY A 196 2.88 0.32 -0.17
C GLY A 196 2.59 -0.82 -1.15
N ALA A 197 3.58 -1.19 -1.95
CA ALA A 197 3.56 -2.39 -2.77
C ALA A 197 4.68 -3.33 -2.32
N TYR A 198 4.32 -4.58 -2.01
CA TYR A 198 5.25 -5.63 -1.61
C TYR A 198 5.25 -6.72 -2.67
N ILE A 199 6.40 -7.02 -3.22
CA ILE A 199 6.61 -7.99 -4.28
C ILE A 199 7.33 -9.19 -3.69
N THR A 200 6.77 -10.39 -3.90
CA THR A 200 7.32 -11.63 -3.38
C THR A 200 7.42 -12.66 -4.51
N TRP A 201 8.60 -13.19 -4.72
CA TRP A 201 8.84 -14.30 -5.63
C TRP A 201 8.53 -15.64 -4.97
N ALA A 202 7.94 -16.56 -5.72
CA ALA A 202 7.55 -17.90 -5.25
C ALA A 202 6.83 -17.85 -3.88
N PRO A 203 5.70 -17.13 -3.78
CA PRO A 203 5.03 -16.85 -2.51
C PRO A 203 4.63 -18.17 -1.83
N ARG A 204 4.99 -18.30 -0.54
CA ARG A 204 4.66 -19.44 0.31
C ARG A 204 4.61 -19.03 1.77
N PRO A 205 3.79 -19.68 2.59
CA PRO A 205 3.79 -19.42 4.03
C PRO A 205 5.19 -19.60 4.64
N GLY A 206 5.58 -18.66 5.51
CA GLY A 206 6.88 -18.67 6.19
C GLY A 206 7.94 -17.76 5.57
N ILE A 207 7.67 -17.12 4.43
CA ILE A 207 8.54 -16.08 3.87
C ILE A 207 8.64 -14.90 4.86
N THR A 208 9.86 -14.40 5.03
CA THR A 208 10.16 -13.24 5.88
C THR A 208 10.11 -11.93 5.08
N ASP A 209 10.04 -10.79 5.80
CA ASP A 209 10.04 -9.48 5.12
C ASP A 209 11.36 -9.17 4.40
N ALA A 210 12.46 -9.85 4.76
CA ALA A 210 13.75 -9.73 4.08
C ALA A 210 13.77 -10.37 2.68
N GLU A 211 12.81 -11.24 2.38
CA GLU A 211 12.66 -11.93 1.10
C GLU A 211 11.64 -11.22 0.18
N ARG A 212 11.28 -9.97 0.49
CA ARG A 212 10.31 -9.18 -0.27
C ARG A 212 10.93 -7.87 -0.71
N ASN A 213 10.65 -7.47 -1.92
CA ASN A 213 10.87 -6.09 -2.34
C ASN A 213 9.72 -5.20 -1.89
N CYS A 214 10.03 -3.97 -1.50
CA CYS A 214 9.04 -3.01 -1.03
C CYS A 214 9.18 -1.67 -1.74
N ILE A 215 8.07 -1.18 -2.26
CA ILE A 215 7.93 0.17 -2.80
C ILE A 215 6.95 0.91 -1.88
N SER A 216 7.45 1.89 -1.15
CA SER A 216 6.68 2.65 -0.16
C SER A 216 6.26 4.02 -0.67
N ASN A 217 5.33 4.66 0.06
CA ASN A 217 4.92 6.05 -0.12
C ASN A 217 4.31 6.34 -1.50
N ILE A 218 3.47 5.43 -2.00
CA ILE A 218 2.74 5.60 -3.25
C ILE A 218 1.49 6.43 -2.95
N ARG A 219 1.36 7.62 -3.58
CA ARG A 219 0.26 8.56 -3.31
C ARG A 219 -0.28 9.28 -4.56
N GLY A 220 0.25 8.97 -5.72
CA GLY A 220 -0.19 9.58 -6.98
C GLY A 220 0.32 11.00 -7.24
N ASP A 221 0.76 11.72 -6.22
CA ASP A 221 1.40 13.02 -6.36
C ASP A 221 2.83 12.97 -5.82
N LEU A 222 3.69 13.86 -6.37
CA LEU A 222 5.11 13.93 -5.98
C LEU A 222 5.36 14.85 -4.79
N ARG A 223 4.31 15.46 -4.26
CA ARG A 223 4.44 16.32 -3.08
C ARG A 223 4.81 15.46 -1.88
N ASP A 224 5.61 16.00 -1.02
CA ASP A 224 6.07 15.33 0.21
C ASP A 224 6.86 14.03 -0.02
N GLY A 225 7.54 13.90 -1.17
CA GLY A 225 8.38 12.72 -1.49
C GLY A 225 7.58 11.46 -1.85
N GLY A 226 6.29 11.60 -2.19
CA GLY A 226 5.48 10.50 -2.69
C GLY A 226 5.93 10.03 -4.08
N LEU A 227 5.61 8.78 -4.42
CA LEU A 227 5.78 8.23 -5.75
C LEU A 227 4.49 8.37 -6.55
N SER A 228 4.59 8.79 -7.82
CA SER A 228 3.46 8.72 -8.74
C SER A 228 3.09 7.28 -9.06
N TYR A 229 1.86 7.06 -9.51
CA TYR A 229 1.41 5.71 -9.91
C TYR A 229 2.26 5.14 -11.04
N ALA A 230 2.60 5.95 -12.06
CA ALA A 230 3.45 5.53 -13.16
C ALA A 230 4.85 5.11 -12.71
N GLN A 231 5.47 5.86 -11.79
CA GLN A 231 6.78 5.49 -11.23
C GLN A 231 6.70 4.21 -10.40
N ALA A 232 5.67 4.06 -9.57
CA ALA A 232 5.46 2.87 -8.76
C ALA A 232 5.18 1.63 -9.64
N ALA A 233 4.32 1.78 -10.65
CA ALA A 233 4.00 0.72 -11.61
C ALA A 233 5.24 0.26 -12.37
N HIS A 234 6.04 1.19 -12.88
CA HIS A 234 7.28 0.86 -13.59
C HIS A 234 8.27 0.09 -12.71
N ARG A 235 8.47 0.53 -11.46
CA ARG A 235 9.33 -0.18 -10.50
C ARG A 235 8.82 -1.58 -10.21
N SER A 236 7.54 -1.76 -9.94
CA SER A 236 6.94 -3.07 -9.67
C SER A 236 7.08 -4.03 -10.86
N GLY A 237 6.92 -3.55 -12.09
CA GLY A 237 7.09 -4.34 -13.31
C GLY A 237 8.54 -4.75 -13.56
N THR A 238 9.49 -3.83 -13.31
CA THR A 238 10.93 -4.08 -13.52
C THR A 238 11.48 -5.04 -12.46
N GLU A 239 11.14 -4.88 -11.20
CA GLU A 239 11.59 -5.75 -10.11
C GLU A 239 11.07 -7.18 -10.29
N GLY A 240 9.82 -7.37 -10.69
CA GLY A 240 9.28 -8.68 -11.02
C GLY A 240 9.97 -9.36 -12.23
N SER A 241 10.50 -8.59 -13.17
CA SER A 241 11.28 -9.13 -14.30
C SER A 241 12.70 -9.53 -13.88
N LEU A 242 13.38 -8.71 -13.06
CA LEU A 242 14.73 -8.99 -12.57
C LEU A 242 14.77 -10.24 -11.69
N GLU A 243 13.76 -10.49 -10.87
CA GLU A 243 13.68 -11.70 -10.06
C GLU A 243 13.53 -12.98 -10.92
N ARG A 244 12.83 -12.90 -12.05
CA ARG A 244 12.74 -14.01 -13.00
C ARG A 244 14.09 -14.33 -13.66
N GLU A 245 14.88 -13.33 -14.01
CA GLU A 245 16.19 -13.52 -14.65
C GLU A 245 17.27 -14.03 -13.68
N SER A 246 17.15 -13.75 -12.39
CA SER A 246 18.13 -14.19 -11.39
C SER A 246 18.01 -15.65 -10.96
N VAL A 247 16.91 -16.33 -11.31
CA VAL A 247 16.60 -17.73 -10.92
C VAL A 247 16.73 -18.70 -12.12
N GLY A 248 17.01 -18.22 -13.32
CA GLY A 248 17.31 -19.01 -14.53
C GLY A 248 18.79 -19.27 -14.67
#